data_f3ffc641a083f066782271658644428a
#
_entry.id   f3ffc641a083f066782271658644428a
#
_cell.length_a   1.000
_cell.length_b   1.000
_cell.length_c   1.000
_cell.angle_alpha   90.00
_cell.angle_beta   90.00
_cell.angle_gamma   90.00
#
_symmetry.space_group_name_H-M   'P 1'
#
loop_
_entity.id
_entity.type
_entity.pdbx_description
1 polymer ?
#
loop_
_entity_poly.entity_id
_entity_poly.type
_entity_poly.pdbx_seq_one_letter_code
_entity_poly.pdbx_strand_id
1 'polypeptide(L)'
;MIAYTVKVGSDGYESWWLNGQLHRVDGPAVEYSNGGKAWYLNGKYHRVDGPAVECSDGSEFWYLNGKYHREDGPAIESSNGNKYWYLNGR
;
A
#
# COMPACT_ATOMS: atom_id res chain seq x y z
N MET A 1 3.69 -9.60 21.32
CA MET A 1 4.76 -9.51 20.31
C MET A 1 4.24 -10.00 18.97
N ILE A 2 4.49 -9.28 17.89
CA ILE A 2 4.09 -9.71 16.55
C ILE A 2 5.32 -10.35 15.89
N ALA A 3 5.16 -11.56 15.38
CA ALA A 3 6.22 -12.27 14.69
C ALA A 3 5.90 -12.32 13.19
N TYR A 4 6.61 -11.51 12.43
CA TYR A 4 6.46 -11.48 10.98
C TYR A 4 7.33 -12.51 10.29
N THR A 5 6.88 -13.00 9.13
CA THR A 5 7.74 -13.66 8.17
C THR A 5 8.11 -12.63 7.11
N VAL A 6 9.40 -12.40 6.93
CA VAL A 6 9.88 -11.46 5.92
C VAL A 6 10.53 -12.26 4.81
N LYS A 7 10.03 -12.08 3.60
CA LYS A 7 10.58 -12.75 2.41
C LYS A 7 11.35 -11.72 1.59
N VAL A 8 12.58 -12.07 1.23
CA VAL A 8 13.46 -11.17 0.47
C VAL A 8 13.85 -11.85 -0.82
N GLY A 9 13.59 -11.17 -1.94
CA GLY A 9 14.02 -11.64 -3.24
C GLY A 9 15.44 -11.19 -3.55
N SER A 10 16.08 -11.85 -4.51
CA SER A 10 17.47 -11.58 -4.90
C SER A 10 17.64 -10.18 -5.51
N ASP A 11 16.56 -9.57 -5.98
CA ASP A 11 16.55 -8.24 -6.60
C ASP A 11 16.19 -7.12 -5.63
N GLY A 12 16.09 -7.41 -4.31
CA GLY A 12 15.71 -6.42 -3.31
C GLY A 12 14.22 -6.33 -3.00
N TYR A 13 13.42 -7.20 -3.60
CA TYR A 13 11.99 -7.29 -3.28
C TYR A 13 11.84 -7.81 -1.84
N GLU A 14 11.00 -7.13 -1.04
CA GLU A 14 10.70 -7.53 0.33
C GLU A 14 9.21 -7.60 0.55
N SER A 15 8.77 -8.63 1.27
CA SER A 15 7.37 -8.76 1.66
C SER A 15 7.26 -9.23 3.11
N TRP A 16 6.31 -8.66 3.84
CA TRP A 16 6.07 -8.92 5.25
C TRP A 16 4.74 -9.65 5.40
N TRP A 17 4.77 -10.78 6.12
CA TRP A 17 3.63 -11.68 6.25
C TRP A 17 3.32 -11.94 7.72
N LEU A 18 2.04 -12.01 8.04
CA LEU A 18 1.56 -12.39 9.36
C LEU A 18 0.37 -13.33 9.17
N ASN A 19 0.45 -14.53 9.76
CA ASN A 19 -0.60 -15.54 9.65
C ASN A 19 -0.99 -15.83 8.19
N GLY A 20 0.00 -15.89 7.29
CA GLY A 20 -0.22 -16.20 5.89
C GLY A 20 -0.79 -15.06 5.04
N GLN A 21 -0.89 -13.86 5.59
CA GLN A 21 -1.39 -12.69 4.87
C GLN A 21 -0.35 -11.58 4.86
N LEU A 22 -0.30 -10.81 3.78
CA LEU A 22 0.52 -9.61 3.75
C LEU A 22 0.04 -8.66 4.83
N HIS A 23 0.96 -8.22 5.69
CA HIS A 23 0.60 -7.43 6.85
C HIS A 23 1.83 -6.75 7.45
N ARG A 24 1.75 -5.45 7.69
CA ARG A 24 2.76 -4.75 8.48
C ARG A 24 2.14 -3.49 9.06
N VAL A 25 2.33 -3.27 10.37
CA VAL A 25 1.71 -2.13 11.07
C VAL A 25 2.52 -0.85 10.89
N ASP A 26 3.85 -0.95 10.93
CA ASP A 26 4.73 0.22 11.04
C ASP A 26 5.46 0.57 9.73
N GLY A 27 4.97 0.09 8.60
CA GLY A 27 5.58 0.39 7.32
C GLY A 27 4.92 -0.37 6.18
N PRO A 28 5.47 -0.29 4.97
CA PRO A 28 4.92 -1.03 3.85
C PRO A 28 5.14 -2.52 4.03
N ALA A 29 4.10 -3.31 3.72
CA ALA A 29 4.20 -4.76 3.76
C ALA A 29 4.94 -5.31 2.54
N VAL A 30 4.98 -4.56 1.45
CA VAL A 30 5.72 -4.93 0.23
C VAL A 30 6.55 -3.74 -0.23
N GLU A 31 7.82 -4.01 -0.50
CA GLU A 31 8.71 -3.04 -1.15
C GLU A 31 9.27 -3.69 -2.40
N TYR A 32 9.01 -3.07 -3.54
CA TYR A 32 9.45 -3.58 -4.83
C TYR A 32 10.85 -3.08 -5.17
N SER A 33 11.58 -3.84 -5.99
CA SER A 33 12.94 -3.49 -6.39
C SER A 33 13.03 -2.14 -7.12
N ASN A 34 11.93 -1.70 -7.75
CA ASN A 34 11.88 -0.43 -8.46
C ASN A 34 11.56 0.77 -7.56
N GLY A 35 11.45 0.57 -6.24
CA GLY A 35 11.12 1.62 -5.28
C GLY A 35 9.64 1.75 -4.96
N GLY A 36 8.77 1.03 -5.64
CA GLY A 36 7.33 1.02 -5.32
C GLY A 36 7.10 0.39 -3.96
N LYS A 37 6.04 0.81 -3.28
CA LYS A 37 5.69 0.34 -1.94
C LYS A 37 4.19 0.13 -1.82
N ALA A 38 3.80 -0.85 -1.03
CA ALA A 38 2.40 -1.12 -0.76
C ALA A 38 2.19 -1.45 0.72
N TRP A 39 1.19 -0.83 1.31
CA TRP A 39 0.81 -1.05 2.72
C TRP A 39 -0.38 -2.00 2.76
N TYR A 40 -0.28 -3.03 3.58
CA TYR A 40 -1.32 -4.04 3.76
C TYR A 40 -1.58 -4.28 5.23
N LEU A 41 -2.84 -4.47 5.56
CA LEU A 41 -3.25 -5.05 6.85
C LEU A 41 -4.20 -6.20 6.55
N ASN A 42 -3.91 -7.38 7.11
CA ASN A 42 -4.74 -8.57 6.95
C ASN A 42 -5.02 -8.90 5.48
N GLY A 43 -4.00 -8.74 4.62
CA GLY A 43 -4.08 -9.08 3.22
C GLY A 43 -4.79 -8.05 2.34
N LYS A 44 -5.19 -6.91 2.90
CA LYS A 44 -5.88 -5.86 2.15
C LYS A 44 -5.04 -4.58 2.14
N TYR A 45 -5.07 -3.85 1.03
CA TYR A 45 -4.46 -2.53 0.99
C TYR A 45 -5.06 -1.64 2.07
N HIS A 46 -4.21 -1.04 2.87
CA HIS A 46 -4.67 -0.20 3.97
C HIS A 46 -3.58 0.73 4.47
N ARG A 47 -3.88 2.03 4.52
CA ARG A 47 -3.00 3.00 5.17
C ARG A 47 -3.83 4.22 5.55
N VAL A 48 -3.73 4.66 6.81
CA VAL A 48 -4.53 5.78 7.32
C VAL A 48 -3.91 7.12 6.96
N ASP A 49 -2.60 7.25 7.07
CA ASP A 49 -1.91 8.54 7.00
C ASP A 49 -1.18 8.79 5.68
N GLY A 50 -1.55 8.07 4.65
CA GLY A 50 -0.90 8.23 3.36
C GLY A 50 -1.48 7.28 2.33
N PRO A 51 -0.93 7.27 1.11
CA PRO A 51 -1.37 6.31 0.10
C PRO A 51 -0.94 4.90 0.50
N ALA A 52 -1.83 3.93 0.28
CA ALA A 52 -1.53 2.53 0.54
C ALA A 52 -0.67 1.92 -0.55
N VAL A 53 -0.65 2.51 -1.74
CA VAL A 53 0.22 2.09 -2.84
C VAL A 53 0.94 3.31 -3.38
N GLU A 54 2.27 3.24 -3.39
CA GLU A 54 3.12 4.26 -3.99
C GLU A 54 3.90 3.60 -5.12
N CYS A 55 3.62 4.02 -6.34
CA CYS A 55 4.27 3.45 -7.52
C CYS A 55 5.57 4.18 -7.83
N SER A 56 6.50 3.49 -8.48
CA SER A 56 7.80 4.07 -8.84
C SER A 56 7.66 5.24 -9.79
N ASP A 57 6.55 5.32 -10.56
CA ASP A 57 6.30 6.42 -11.49
C ASP A 57 5.65 7.64 -10.84
N GLY A 58 5.43 7.59 -9.52
CA GLY A 58 4.80 8.68 -8.76
C GLY A 58 3.30 8.55 -8.60
N SER A 59 2.66 7.55 -9.20
CA SER A 59 1.23 7.33 -8.98
C SER A 59 0.99 6.90 -7.54
N GLU A 60 -0.13 7.38 -6.96
CA GLU A 60 -0.49 7.08 -5.57
C GLU A 60 -1.94 6.66 -5.48
N PHE A 61 -2.19 5.64 -4.67
CA PHE A 61 -3.53 5.08 -4.47
C PHE A 61 -3.82 4.99 -2.97
N TRP A 62 -4.88 5.65 -2.53
CA TRP A 62 -5.29 5.66 -1.13
C TRP A 62 -6.37 4.61 -0.90
N TYR A 63 -6.14 3.70 0.04
CA TYR A 63 -7.07 2.62 0.38
C TYR A 63 -7.28 2.53 1.87
N LEU A 64 -8.50 2.23 2.28
CA LEU A 64 -8.81 1.75 3.63
C LEU A 64 -9.56 0.42 3.49
N ASN A 65 -9.05 -0.62 4.13
CA ASN A 65 -9.65 -1.96 4.11
C ASN A 65 -9.96 -2.46 2.70
N GLY A 66 -9.03 -2.20 1.76
CA GLY A 66 -9.14 -2.67 0.39
C GLY A 66 -10.03 -1.83 -0.51
N LYS A 67 -10.55 -0.70 -0.03
CA LYS A 67 -11.41 0.18 -0.84
C LYS A 67 -10.75 1.53 -1.02
N TYR A 68 -10.87 2.12 -2.19
CA TYR A 68 -10.38 3.49 -2.41
C TYR A 68 -11.07 4.43 -1.43
N HIS A 69 -10.27 5.21 -0.73
CA HIS A 69 -10.81 6.14 0.25
C HIS A 69 -9.81 7.24 0.61
N ARG A 70 -10.24 8.48 0.51
CA ARG A 70 -9.49 9.61 1.06
C ARG A 70 -10.46 10.77 1.31
N GLU A 71 -10.42 11.34 2.52
CA GLU A 71 -11.35 12.39 2.90
C GLU A 71 -10.88 13.78 2.52
N ASP A 72 -9.57 14.01 2.49
CA ASP A 72 -9.00 15.35 2.32
C ASP A 72 -8.33 15.55 0.96
N GLY A 73 -8.62 14.73 0.00
CA GLY A 73 -8.01 14.85 -1.32
C GLY A 73 -8.39 13.70 -2.24
N PRO A 74 -7.76 13.61 -3.41
CA PRO A 74 -8.05 12.51 -4.33
C PRO A 74 -7.51 11.19 -3.78
N ALA A 75 -8.30 10.12 -3.94
CA ALA A 75 -7.89 8.79 -3.56
C ALA A 75 -6.92 8.18 -4.58
N ILE A 76 -6.97 8.64 -5.81
CA ILE A 76 -6.05 8.22 -6.87
C ILE A 76 -5.42 9.45 -7.48
N GLU A 77 -4.10 9.47 -7.53
CA GLU A 77 -3.34 10.47 -8.28
C GLU A 77 -2.43 9.70 -9.24
N SER A 78 -2.73 9.80 -10.52
CA SER A 78 -1.92 9.16 -11.54
C SER A 78 -0.73 10.00 -11.90
N SER A 79 0.36 9.36 -12.33
CA SER A 79 1.59 10.06 -12.71
C SER A 79 1.37 11.04 -13.86
N ASN A 80 0.31 10.84 -14.67
CA ASN A 80 -0.04 11.75 -15.77
C ASN A 80 -0.89 12.93 -15.33
N GLY A 81 -1.16 13.09 -14.02
CA GLY A 81 -1.91 14.21 -13.46
C GLY A 81 -3.39 13.99 -13.28
N ASN A 82 -3.93 12.84 -13.71
CA ASN A 82 -5.35 12.54 -13.47
C ASN A 82 -5.58 12.27 -12.01
N LYS A 83 -6.72 12.73 -11.48
CA LYS A 83 -7.08 12.58 -10.07
C LYS A 83 -8.52 12.08 -9.95
N TYR A 84 -8.74 11.19 -8.98
CA TYR A 84 -10.06 10.59 -8.75
C TYR A 84 -10.35 10.61 -7.26
N TRP A 85 -11.55 11.04 -6.88
CA TRP A 85 -11.97 11.11 -5.48
C TRP A 85 -12.91 9.96 -5.16
N TYR A 86 -12.66 9.29 -4.03
CA TYR A 86 -13.49 8.17 -3.58
C TYR A 86 -13.66 8.23 -2.07
N LEU A 87 -14.86 7.86 -1.61
CA LEU A 87 -15.13 7.58 -0.20
C LEU A 87 -15.74 6.17 -0.14
N ASN A 88 -15.09 5.27 0.59
CA ASN A 88 -15.51 3.87 0.73
C ASN A 88 -15.76 3.18 -0.62
N GLY A 89 -14.89 3.45 -1.60
CA GLY A 89 -14.98 2.83 -2.91
C GLY A 89 -15.98 3.47 -3.87
N ARG A 90 -16.54 4.61 -3.51
CA ARG A 90 -17.59 5.25 -4.33
C ARG A 90 -17.23 6.64 -4.76
#